data_c34dac3ed77f544db36c65336d9b788d
#
_entry.id   c34dac3ed77f544db36c65336d9b788d
#
_cell.length_a   1.000
_cell.length_b   1.000
_cell.length_c   1.000
_cell.angle_alpha   90.00
_cell.angle_beta   90.00
_cell.angle_gamma   90.00
#
_symmetry.space_group_name_H-M   'P 1'
#
loop_
_entity.id
_entity.type
_entity.pdbx_description
1 polymer ?
#
loop_
_entity_poly.entity_id
_entity_poly.type
_entity_poly.pdbx_seq_one_letter_code
_entity_poly.pdbx_strand_id
1 'polypeptide(L)'
;MSFTISGGNKNALIKITEKRDGDLLFLFVNMTLPEAQIPEKFSIAWKHSVKDCAFTWNPGMGDIHGLYFDWGKKIIKSRLASWMPLQQLISRNGKNSLTIAVSDVDTPIEIGTGVCEEDATMACEITFFTLPTSPRTEYSAVIRLDTRAIPYYDSIYDVTSWWENECGYKSAFIPEGAKEPVDSLWYSFHQKLDKEKIIKECELSSQLGMKTVIIDDGWQTDDNNRGYAYCGDWKVAPKKMGDMKALVESIHKTGMKVMLWYSVPFMGIHCEKYEEFKNMLLDKSGDEKTFFALDPRYKKVRDYLVGIYEQAVKEWGLDGLKLDFIDSFYLKGKSLEGDPERDYPSLEDAIHALMSEVTARLTKINPEILIEFRQSYVGPSIRKYGNMLRVGDCPCDILKNRFNVVNLRYTSGKTAVHSDMIMWNTEDTVENAALQFTSILYSVPQISMLIDKLPSDHYEMLKFYISFWKEWKNVLLDGKLTATNPESEYSLVCSRLDDTEIYTAYSDTVIPVTAKKTIAVNATVGNTLIIKNALDKNYRVLNCMGQEIANGVLSANLQEIEVPTAGIVFVD
;
A
#
# COMPACT_ATOMS: atom_id res chain seq x y z
N MET A 1 -2.14 9.08 -33.07
CA MET A 1 -0.91 9.44 -32.36
C MET A 1 0.27 8.91 -33.15
N SER A 2 1.40 9.60 -33.16
CA SER A 2 2.64 9.12 -33.75
C SER A 2 3.57 8.68 -32.65
N PHE A 3 4.10 7.47 -32.70
CA PHE A 3 5.00 6.91 -31.69
C PHE A 3 6.42 6.86 -32.22
N THR A 4 7.38 7.30 -31.39
CA THR A 4 8.81 7.27 -31.69
C THR A 4 9.47 6.25 -30.79
N ILE A 5 10.28 5.35 -31.36
CA ILE A 5 11.08 4.37 -30.63
C ILE A 5 12.53 4.84 -30.62
N SER A 6 13.19 4.77 -29.48
CA SER A 6 14.61 5.12 -29.33
C SER A 6 15.32 4.16 -28.40
N GLY A 7 16.62 3.93 -28.60
CA GLY A 7 17.43 2.99 -27.80
C GLY A 7 17.22 1.53 -28.17
N GLY A 8 17.58 0.62 -27.25
CA GLY A 8 17.56 -0.83 -27.44
C GLY A 8 18.87 -1.39 -28.01
N ASN A 9 19.04 -2.72 -27.90
CA ASN A 9 20.19 -3.41 -28.45
C ASN A 9 20.32 -3.14 -29.97
N LYS A 10 21.53 -2.98 -30.45
CA LYS A 10 21.82 -2.60 -31.86
C LYS A 10 21.12 -3.48 -32.89
N ASN A 11 20.94 -4.77 -32.59
CA ASN A 11 20.33 -5.76 -33.47
C ASN A 11 18.89 -6.14 -33.09
N ALA A 12 18.29 -5.39 -32.14
CA ALA A 12 16.90 -5.61 -31.73
C ALA A 12 15.93 -5.16 -32.81
N LEU A 13 14.92 -5.96 -33.09
CA LEU A 13 13.77 -5.56 -33.89
C LEU A 13 12.61 -5.27 -32.93
N ILE A 14 12.24 -3.99 -32.81
CA ILE A 14 11.10 -3.57 -31.99
C ILE A 14 9.95 -3.19 -32.91
N LYS A 15 8.81 -3.88 -32.78
CA LYS A 15 7.59 -3.62 -33.55
C LYS A 15 6.46 -3.22 -32.62
N ILE A 16 5.66 -2.23 -33.05
CA ILE A 16 4.43 -1.82 -32.38
C ILE A 16 3.27 -2.07 -33.35
N THR A 17 2.23 -2.76 -32.87
CA THR A 17 0.95 -2.86 -33.57
C THR A 17 -0.14 -2.26 -32.67
N GLU A 18 -1.16 -1.66 -33.30
CA GLU A 18 -2.21 -0.93 -32.61
C GLU A 18 -3.54 -1.66 -32.71
N LYS A 19 -4.32 -1.64 -31.62
CA LYS A 19 -5.74 -2.00 -31.62
C LYS A 19 -6.52 -0.93 -30.87
N ARG A 20 -7.58 -0.43 -31.50
CA ARG A 20 -8.48 0.57 -30.91
C ARG A 20 -9.81 -0.06 -30.53
N ASP A 21 -10.34 0.39 -29.40
CA ASP A 21 -11.69 0.12 -28.95
C ASP A 21 -12.28 1.43 -28.39
N GLY A 22 -12.96 2.18 -29.26
CA GLY A 22 -13.38 3.55 -28.95
C GLY A 22 -12.20 4.46 -28.58
N ASP A 23 -12.25 4.99 -27.36
CA ASP A 23 -11.21 5.86 -26.79
C ASP A 23 -10.11 5.10 -26.03
N LEU A 24 -10.12 3.76 -26.10
CA LEU A 24 -9.04 2.90 -25.65
C LEU A 24 -8.11 2.56 -26.81
N LEU A 25 -6.82 2.70 -26.58
CA LEU A 25 -5.77 2.30 -27.52
C LEU A 25 -4.83 1.31 -26.84
N PHE A 26 -4.67 0.14 -27.45
CA PHE A 26 -3.71 -0.88 -27.03
C PHE A 26 -2.56 -0.92 -28.02
N LEU A 27 -1.33 -0.76 -27.52
CA LEU A 27 -0.11 -0.89 -28.32
C LEU A 27 0.57 -2.19 -27.92
N PHE A 28 0.62 -3.13 -28.84
CA PHE A 28 1.33 -4.41 -28.66
C PHE A 28 2.79 -4.19 -29.07
N VAL A 29 3.66 -4.16 -28.05
CA VAL A 29 5.10 -3.98 -28.21
C VAL A 29 5.75 -5.35 -28.25
N ASN A 30 6.43 -5.68 -29.33
CA ASN A 30 7.18 -6.92 -29.50
C ASN A 30 8.62 -6.59 -29.85
N MET A 31 9.56 -7.10 -29.05
CA MET A 31 10.99 -7.01 -29.29
C MET A 31 11.53 -8.42 -29.55
N THR A 32 12.34 -8.56 -30.60
CA THR A 32 13.07 -9.79 -30.90
C THR A 32 14.56 -9.50 -31.01
N LEU A 33 15.37 -10.41 -30.51
CA LEU A 33 16.82 -10.38 -30.53
C LEU A 33 17.32 -11.64 -31.28
N PRO A 34 18.38 -11.56 -32.08
CA PRO A 34 18.87 -12.71 -32.85
C PRO A 34 19.42 -13.84 -31.97
N GLU A 35 19.87 -13.51 -30.80
CA GLU A 35 20.35 -14.44 -29.75
C GLU A 35 19.97 -13.94 -28.37
N ALA A 36 20.07 -14.81 -27.35
CA ALA A 36 19.75 -14.43 -25.98
C ALA A 36 20.75 -13.42 -25.44
N GLN A 37 20.30 -12.20 -25.19
CA GLN A 37 21.08 -11.10 -24.64
C GLN A 37 20.29 -10.39 -23.55
N ILE A 38 20.99 -9.69 -22.65
CA ILE A 38 20.37 -8.75 -21.72
C ILE A 38 19.77 -7.60 -22.54
N PRO A 39 18.45 -7.34 -22.45
CA PRO A 39 17.84 -6.22 -23.15
C PRO A 39 18.44 -4.90 -22.69
N GLU A 40 18.81 -4.07 -23.65
CA GLU A 40 19.18 -2.69 -23.39
C GLU A 40 17.92 -1.81 -23.31
N LYS A 41 18.04 -0.74 -22.54
CA LYS A 41 17.00 0.26 -22.33
C LYS A 41 16.52 0.83 -23.65
N PHE A 42 15.18 0.80 -23.88
CA PHE A 42 14.53 1.48 -24.99
C PHE A 42 13.30 2.25 -24.53
N SER A 43 12.95 3.32 -25.26
CA SER A 43 11.81 4.18 -24.95
C SER A 43 10.82 4.24 -26.11
N ILE A 44 9.55 4.37 -25.74
CA ILE A 44 8.45 4.71 -26.65
C ILE A 44 7.88 6.05 -26.22
N ALA A 45 7.96 7.05 -27.10
CA ALA A 45 7.55 8.41 -26.82
C ALA A 45 6.47 8.89 -27.80
N TRP A 46 5.57 9.74 -27.31
CA TRP A 46 4.54 10.40 -28.11
C TRP A 46 4.14 11.74 -27.49
N LYS A 47 3.43 12.56 -28.26
CA LYS A 47 2.79 13.77 -27.78
C LYS A 47 1.29 13.55 -27.59
N HIS A 48 0.77 14.03 -26.48
CA HIS A 48 -0.66 14.06 -26.14
C HIS A 48 -1.13 15.51 -26.03
N SER A 49 -2.42 15.76 -26.20
CA SER A 49 -3.00 17.09 -25.98
C SER A 49 -2.96 17.45 -24.50
N VAL A 50 -2.51 18.67 -24.17
CA VAL A 50 -2.62 19.22 -22.81
C VAL A 50 -3.99 19.80 -22.51
N LYS A 51 -4.89 19.83 -23.51
CA LYS A 51 -6.25 20.36 -23.36
C LYS A 51 -6.97 19.64 -22.23
N ASP A 52 -7.52 20.44 -21.30
CA ASP A 52 -8.24 19.96 -20.11
C ASP A 52 -7.41 19.04 -19.18
N CYS A 53 -6.08 19.02 -19.31
CA CYS A 53 -5.22 18.41 -18.30
C CYS A 53 -4.95 19.42 -17.18
N ALA A 54 -5.12 19.03 -15.93
CA ALA A 54 -4.91 19.88 -14.77
C ALA A 54 -3.77 19.41 -13.88
N PHE A 55 -3.62 18.08 -13.70
CA PHE A 55 -2.58 17.51 -12.85
C PHE A 55 -2.26 16.07 -13.22
N THR A 56 -1.08 15.64 -12.77
CA THR A 56 -0.57 14.28 -12.94
C THR A 56 -0.79 13.48 -11.68
N TRP A 57 -1.21 12.23 -11.82
CA TRP A 57 -1.32 11.28 -10.73
C TRP A 57 -0.61 9.96 -11.07
N ASN A 58 0.03 9.35 -10.08
CA ASN A 58 0.47 7.96 -10.11
C ASN A 58 0.48 7.39 -8.66
N PRO A 59 0.50 6.07 -8.47
CA PRO A 59 0.41 5.44 -7.15
C PRO A 59 1.59 5.74 -6.21
N GLY A 60 2.72 6.20 -6.73
CA GLY A 60 3.91 6.56 -5.95
C GLY A 60 4.02 8.04 -5.58
N MET A 61 3.04 8.87 -5.95
CA MET A 61 3.02 10.28 -5.58
C MET A 61 2.53 10.45 -4.16
N GLY A 62 3.29 11.21 -3.34
CA GLY A 62 2.87 11.60 -2.00
C GLY A 62 1.97 12.83 -1.97
N ASP A 63 1.96 13.60 -3.07
CA ASP A 63 1.19 14.82 -3.28
C ASP A 63 0.82 14.92 -4.76
N ILE A 64 -0.30 15.57 -5.06
CA ILE A 64 -0.78 15.75 -6.43
C ILE A 64 -0.88 17.24 -6.69
N HIS A 65 0.07 17.79 -7.42
CA HIS A 65 0.10 19.22 -7.68
C HIS A 65 0.48 19.51 -9.13
N GLY A 66 -0.49 19.90 -9.90
CA GLY A 66 -0.32 20.44 -11.23
C GLY A 66 0.33 19.53 -12.26
N LEU A 67 0.77 20.14 -13.33
CA LEU A 67 1.51 19.52 -14.42
C LEU A 67 3.01 19.82 -14.27
N TYR A 68 3.83 18.92 -14.77
CA TYR A 68 5.29 19.08 -14.80
C TYR A 68 5.73 19.47 -16.20
N PHE A 69 6.88 20.11 -16.34
CA PHE A 69 7.55 20.42 -17.60
C PHE A 69 8.28 19.18 -18.15
N ASP A 70 8.54 19.12 -19.45
CA ASP A 70 9.09 17.92 -20.11
C ASP A 70 10.55 17.62 -19.75
N TRP A 71 11.36 18.63 -19.44
CA TRP A 71 12.75 18.48 -18.96
C TRP A 71 12.84 18.12 -17.47
N GLY A 72 11.73 18.14 -16.73
CA GLY A 72 11.58 17.69 -15.34
C GLY A 72 10.35 16.83 -15.17
N LYS A 73 10.11 15.89 -16.10
CA LYS A 73 8.95 14.98 -16.10
C LYS A 73 8.74 14.35 -14.74
N LYS A 74 7.48 14.26 -14.30
CA LYS A 74 7.13 13.36 -13.21
C LYS A 74 7.20 11.93 -13.70
N ILE A 75 8.06 11.14 -13.08
CA ILE A 75 8.34 9.76 -13.49
C ILE A 75 7.91 8.82 -12.37
N ILE A 76 7.08 7.81 -12.71
CA ILE A 76 6.90 6.62 -11.90
C ILE A 76 7.91 5.56 -12.32
N LYS A 77 8.66 5.04 -11.34
CA LYS A 77 9.60 3.93 -11.51
C LYS A 77 8.94 2.67 -10.97
N SER A 78 8.73 1.70 -11.85
CA SER A 78 8.03 0.46 -11.54
C SER A 78 8.93 -0.74 -11.76
N ARG A 79 8.82 -1.72 -10.89
CA ARG A 79 9.39 -3.06 -11.01
C ARG A 79 8.63 -4.01 -10.09
N LEU A 80 8.92 -5.31 -10.13
CA LEU A 80 8.27 -6.32 -9.28
C LEU A 80 8.05 -5.86 -7.83
N ALA A 81 9.11 -5.40 -7.18
CA ALA A 81 9.11 -5.02 -5.76
C ALA A 81 9.00 -3.51 -5.52
N SER A 82 8.47 -2.74 -6.47
CA SER A 82 8.28 -1.30 -6.28
C SER A 82 7.24 -0.75 -7.24
N TRP A 83 6.17 -0.18 -6.69
CA TRP A 83 5.08 0.47 -7.39
C TRP A 83 4.47 -0.37 -8.52
N MET A 84 3.93 0.27 -9.54
CA MET A 84 3.33 -0.34 -10.74
C MET A 84 3.37 0.64 -11.90
N PRO A 85 3.42 0.15 -13.16
CA PRO A 85 3.55 1.01 -14.34
C PRO A 85 2.19 1.64 -14.71
N LEU A 86 1.78 2.65 -13.93
CA LEU A 86 0.53 3.38 -14.06
C LEU A 86 0.77 4.87 -13.86
N GLN A 87 0.36 5.69 -14.82
CA GLN A 87 0.34 7.15 -14.72
C GLN A 87 -0.92 7.72 -15.35
N GLN A 88 -1.47 8.77 -14.77
CA GLN A 88 -2.70 9.39 -15.22
C GLN A 88 -2.58 10.90 -15.28
N LEU A 89 -3.19 11.50 -16.30
CA LEU A 89 -3.48 12.91 -16.41
C LEU A 89 -4.97 13.10 -16.10
N ILE A 90 -5.27 13.99 -15.16
CA ILE A 90 -6.63 14.24 -14.69
C ILE A 90 -7.03 15.67 -15.03
N SER A 91 -8.29 15.85 -15.43
CA SER A 91 -8.88 17.14 -15.74
C SER A 91 -9.34 17.87 -14.49
N ARG A 92 -9.62 19.18 -14.61
CA ARG A 92 -10.11 20.02 -13.51
C ARG A 92 -11.44 19.57 -12.90
N ASN A 93 -12.23 18.82 -13.65
CA ASN A 93 -13.51 18.30 -13.17
C ASN A 93 -13.44 16.85 -12.68
N GLY A 94 -12.23 16.33 -12.37
CA GLY A 94 -12.02 14.99 -11.84
C GLY A 94 -12.25 13.88 -12.86
N LYS A 95 -12.19 14.17 -14.16
CA LYS A 95 -12.27 13.14 -15.22
C LYS A 95 -10.88 12.72 -15.68
N ASN A 96 -10.81 11.51 -16.17
CA ASN A 96 -9.64 11.02 -16.88
C ASN A 96 -9.41 11.82 -18.17
N SER A 97 -8.21 12.33 -18.39
CA SER A 97 -7.75 12.88 -19.67
C SER A 97 -6.88 11.88 -20.43
N LEU A 98 -6.01 11.19 -19.71
CA LEU A 98 -5.18 10.10 -20.23
C LEU A 98 -4.76 9.20 -19.08
N THR A 99 -5.03 7.90 -19.18
CA THR A 99 -4.41 6.89 -18.32
C THR A 99 -3.44 6.05 -19.14
N ILE A 100 -2.21 5.90 -18.65
CA ILE A 100 -1.13 5.11 -19.24
C ILE A 100 -0.86 3.94 -18.31
N ALA A 101 -0.97 2.72 -18.81
CA ALA A 101 -0.62 1.50 -18.07
C ALA A 101 0.11 0.50 -18.97
N VAL A 102 0.97 -0.33 -18.38
CA VAL A 102 1.69 -1.40 -19.09
C VAL A 102 1.30 -2.75 -18.52
N SER A 103 1.14 -3.76 -19.38
CA SER A 103 0.76 -5.12 -18.99
C SER A 103 1.82 -5.84 -18.18
N ASP A 104 3.10 -5.57 -18.45
CA ASP A 104 4.23 -6.12 -17.72
C ASP A 104 4.53 -5.24 -16.51
N VAL A 105 4.36 -5.79 -15.31
CA VAL A 105 4.58 -5.10 -14.04
C VAL A 105 5.83 -5.61 -13.31
N ASP A 106 6.53 -6.58 -13.87
CA ASP A 106 7.73 -7.21 -13.29
C ASP A 106 9.02 -6.60 -13.84
N THR A 107 9.06 -6.34 -15.15
CA THR A 107 10.19 -5.66 -15.77
C THR A 107 10.33 -4.22 -15.23
N PRO A 108 11.58 -3.77 -14.95
CA PRO A 108 11.81 -2.38 -14.58
C PRO A 108 11.41 -1.40 -15.71
N ILE A 109 10.37 -0.62 -15.45
CA ILE A 109 9.76 0.34 -16.38
C ILE A 109 9.67 1.71 -15.73
N GLU A 110 9.88 2.76 -16.53
CA GLU A 110 9.61 4.15 -16.15
C GLU A 110 8.53 4.73 -17.06
N ILE A 111 7.54 5.43 -16.48
CA ILE A 111 6.55 6.21 -17.23
C ILE A 111 6.69 7.67 -16.81
N GLY A 112 6.91 8.55 -17.76
CA GLY A 112 7.06 9.99 -17.52
C GLY A 112 6.12 10.82 -18.37
N THR A 113 5.59 11.91 -17.79
CA THR A 113 4.81 12.93 -18.50
C THR A 113 5.28 14.32 -18.12
N GLY A 114 5.30 15.24 -19.09
CA GLY A 114 5.69 16.63 -18.90
C GLY A 114 5.25 17.52 -20.05
N VAL A 115 4.96 18.78 -19.78
CA VAL A 115 4.50 19.76 -20.78
C VAL A 115 5.68 20.27 -21.61
N CYS A 116 5.58 20.15 -22.95
CA CYS A 116 6.49 20.84 -23.87
C CYS A 116 6.10 22.32 -23.93
N GLU A 117 7.02 23.19 -23.60
CA GLU A 117 6.79 24.66 -23.58
C GLU A 117 6.59 25.23 -24.99
N GLU A 118 7.26 24.63 -26.01
CA GLU A 118 7.30 25.14 -27.38
C GLU A 118 5.95 25.02 -28.10
N ASP A 119 5.16 24.00 -27.77
CA ASP A 119 3.93 23.72 -28.51
C ASP A 119 2.71 23.42 -27.61
N ALA A 120 2.87 23.59 -26.30
CA ALA A 120 1.84 23.32 -25.29
C ALA A 120 1.21 21.91 -25.46
N THR A 121 2.07 20.90 -25.72
CA THR A 121 1.67 19.49 -25.72
C THR A 121 2.25 18.76 -24.52
N MET A 122 1.68 17.61 -24.17
CA MET A 122 2.19 16.71 -23.13
C MET A 122 3.15 15.70 -23.77
N ALA A 123 4.43 15.79 -23.47
CA ALA A 123 5.39 14.74 -23.79
C ALA A 123 5.17 13.54 -22.88
N CYS A 124 4.83 12.42 -23.47
CA CYS A 124 4.66 11.13 -22.78
C CYS A 124 5.75 10.17 -23.21
N GLU A 125 6.29 9.42 -22.25
CA GLU A 125 7.37 8.46 -22.53
C GLU A 125 7.24 7.25 -21.60
N ILE A 126 7.44 6.06 -22.18
CA ILE A 126 7.59 4.81 -21.44
C ILE A 126 8.96 4.25 -21.77
N THR A 127 9.75 3.98 -20.74
CA THR A 127 11.08 3.41 -20.88
C THR A 127 11.11 2.01 -20.28
N PHE A 128 11.48 1.02 -21.06
CA PHE A 128 11.59 -0.38 -20.68
C PHE A 128 13.03 -0.74 -20.34
N PHE A 129 13.22 -1.75 -19.50
CA PHE A 129 14.52 -2.28 -19.08
C PHE A 129 15.44 -1.23 -18.47
N THR A 130 14.87 -0.43 -17.56
CA THR A 130 15.63 0.64 -16.87
C THR A 130 16.65 0.10 -15.86
N LEU A 131 16.54 -1.18 -15.50
CA LEU A 131 17.52 -1.98 -14.78
C LEU A 131 17.77 -3.29 -15.54
N PRO A 132 18.94 -3.92 -15.39
CA PRO A 132 19.27 -5.17 -16.03
C PRO A 132 18.30 -6.30 -15.67
N THR A 133 17.90 -7.10 -16.64
CA THR A 133 17.05 -8.30 -16.50
C THR A 133 17.78 -9.55 -17.02
N SER A 134 17.14 -10.71 -16.95
CA SER A 134 17.68 -11.94 -17.54
C SER A 134 17.84 -11.84 -19.06
N PRO A 135 18.85 -12.48 -19.65
CA PRO A 135 18.99 -12.59 -21.11
C PRO A 135 17.74 -13.21 -21.73
N ARG A 136 17.32 -12.69 -22.88
CA ARG A 136 16.15 -13.18 -23.64
C ARG A 136 16.32 -12.97 -25.13
N THR A 137 15.58 -13.74 -25.93
CA THR A 137 15.48 -13.59 -27.38
C THR A 137 14.27 -12.79 -27.80
N GLU A 138 13.25 -12.70 -26.93
CA GLU A 138 11.99 -12.01 -27.20
C GLU A 138 11.44 -11.34 -25.95
N TYR A 139 10.63 -10.31 -26.17
CA TYR A 139 9.85 -9.63 -25.14
C TYR A 139 8.56 -9.13 -25.73
N SER A 140 7.48 -9.24 -24.98
CA SER A 140 6.17 -8.72 -25.38
C SER A 140 5.51 -8.01 -24.20
N ALA A 141 4.95 -6.84 -24.48
CA ALA A 141 4.14 -6.08 -23.54
C ALA A 141 3.01 -5.35 -24.27
N VAL A 142 1.95 -5.02 -23.54
CA VAL A 142 0.86 -4.19 -24.03
C VAL A 142 0.85 -2.88 -23.25
N ILE A 143 0.87 -1.76 -23.96
CA ILE A 143 0.62 -0.43 -23.40
C ILE A 143 -0.87 -0.14 -23.60
N ARG A 144 -1.58 0.17 -22.51
CA ARG A 144 -2.98 0.59 -22.51
C ARG A 144 -3.04 2.10 -22.31
N LEU A 145 -3.58 2.79 -23.30
CA LEU A 145 -3.85 4.23 -23.26
C LEU A 145 -5.37 4.43 -23.25
N ASP A 146 -5.86 5.14 -22.24
CA ASP A 146 -7.29 5.39 -22.03
C ASP A 146 -7.55 6.89 -22.03
N THR A 147 -8.33 7.37 -23.02
CA THR A 147 -8.72 8.77 -23.16
C THR A 147 -10.22 8.99 -22.95
N ARG A 148 -10.95 8.01 -22.40
CA ARG A 148 -12.36 8.15 -22.08
C ARG A 148 -12.57 9.24 -21.02
N ALA A 149 -13.53 10.14 -21.24
CA ALA A 149 -13.88 11.20 -20.29
C ALA A 149 -14.76 10.69 -19.14
N ILE A 150 -14.33 9.62 -18.47
CA ILE A 150 -14.95 9.00 -17.28
C ILE A 150 -14.34 9.56 -16.00
N PRO A 151 -14.93 9.36 -14.81
CA PRO A 151 -14.27 9.66 -13.55
C PRO A 151 -12.87 9.06 -13.48
N TYR A 152 -11.90 9.81 -12.97
CA TYR A 152 -10.49 9.39 -12.97
C TYR A 152 -10.27 8.04 -12.26
N TYR A 153 -10.97 7.80 -11.14
CA TYR A 153 -10.88 6.55 -10.38
C TYR A 153 -11.46 5.34 -11.14
N ASP A 154 -12.46 5.54 -12.00
CA ASP A 154 -13.01 4.44 -12.81
C ASP A 154 -11.98 3.95 -13.83
N SER A 155 -11.18 4.83 -14.41
CA SER A 155 -10.08 4.43 -15.29
C SER A 155 -8.99 3.66 -14.54
N ILE A 156 -8.71 3.99 -13.27
CA ILE A 156 -7.75 3.24 -12.43
C ILE A 156 -8.31 1.86 -12.09
N TYR A 157 -9.58 1.76 -11.71
CA TYR A 157 -10.22 0.47 -11.46
C TYR A 157 -10.21 -0.43 -12.70
N ASP A 158 -10.44 0.12 -13.89
CA ASP A 158 -10.38 -0.62 -15.14
C ASP A 158 -8.97 -1.16 -15.41
N VAL A 159 -7.92 -0.38 -15.13
CA VAL A 159 -6.53 -0.86 -15.23
C VAL A 159 -6.27 -1.99 -14.24
N THR A 160 -6.70 -1.85 -12.99
CA THR A 160 -6.52 -2.88 -11.96
C THR A 160 -7.25 -4.19 -12.35
N SER A 161 -8.47 -4.06 -12.87
CA SER A 161 -9.24 -5.20 -13.40
C SER A 161 -8.59 -5.84 -14.62
N TRP A 162 -8.02 -5.04 -15.52
CA TRP A 162 -7.29 -5.50 -16.70
C TRP A 162 -6.05 -6.32 -16.30
N TRP A 163 -5.26 -5.84 -15.35
CA TRP A 163 -4.12 -6.60 -14.82
C TRP A 163 -4.54 -7.94 -14.22
N GLU A 164 -5.63 -7.97 -13.44
CA GLU A 164 -6.09 -9.21 -12.78
C GLU A 164 -6.71 -10.21 -13.76
N ASN A 165 -7.55 -9.75 -14.70
CA ASN A 165 -8.38 -10.62 -15.51
C ASN A 165 -7.76 -10.96 -16.87
N GLU A 166 -7.01 -10.03 -17.48
CA GLU A 166 -6.44 -10.21 -18.81
C GLU A 166 -4.93 -10.44 -18.79
N CYS A 167 -4.20 -9.79 -17.85
CA CYS A 167 -2.76 -9.99 -17.72
C CYS A 167 -2.39 -11.10 -16.72
N GLY A 168 -3.35 -11.62 -15.96
CA GLY A 168 -3.16 -12.79 -15.09
C GLY A 168 -2.55 -12.52 -13.71
N TYR A 169 -2.44 -11.26 -13.28
CA TYR A 169 -1.91 -10.90 -11.96
C TYR A 169 -2.96 -11.03 -10.85
N LYS A 170 -3.27 -12.27 -10.48
CA LYS A 170 -4.26 -12.56 -9.43
C LYS A 170 -3.68 -12.36 -8.04
N SER A 171 -4.48 -11.74 -7.16
CA SER A 171 -4.16 -11.60 -5.75
C SER A 171 -4.12 -12.96 -5.03
N ALA A 172 -3.37 -13.05 -3.93
CA ALA A 172 -3.41 -14.18 -3.01
C ALA A 172 -4.81 -14.39 -2.41
N PHE A 173 -5.03 -15.55 -1.80
CA PHE A 173 -6.20 -15.76 -0.93
C PHE A 173 -6.15 -14.77 0.24
N ILE A 174 -7.28 -14.15 0.56
CA ILE A 174 -7.40 -13.16 1.62
C ILE A 174 -8.23 -13.75 2.74
N PRO A 175 -7.59 -14.20 3.83
CA PRO A 175 -8.28 -14.70 5.01
C PRO A 175 -9.11 -13.58 5.66
N GLU A 176 -10.18 -13.94 6.37
CA GLU A 176 -10.98 -12.95 7.10
C GLU A 176 -10.13 -12.19 8.14
N GLY A 177 -9.14 -12.85 8.75
CA GLY A 177 -8.19 -12.22 9.66
C GLY A 177 -7.41 -11.05 9.06
N ALA A 178 -7.21 -11.01 7.74
CA ALA A 178 -6.57 -9.89 7.04
C ALA A 178 -7.48 -8.64 6.98
N LYS A 179 -8.76 -8.77 7.30
CA LYS A 179 -9.73 -7.67 7.33
C LYS A 179 -10.17 -7.32 8.76
N GLU A 180 -9.38 -7.65 9.76
CA GLU A 180 -9.67 -7.35 11.17
C GLU A 180 -8.70 -6.29 11.72
N PRO A 181 -9.14 -5.40 12.65
CA PRO A 181 -8.29 -4.37 13.23
C PRO A 181 -7.06 -4.93 13.92
N VAL A 182 -5.94 -4.22 13.80
CA VAL A 182 -4.60 -4.65 14.22
C VAL A 182 -4.05 -3.73 15.31
N ASP A 183 -3.45 -4.31 16.34
CA ASP A 183 -2.56 -3.63 17.27
C ASP A 183 -1.11 -3.79 16.76
N SER A 184 -0.49 -2.71 16.31
CA SER A 184 0.86 -2.73 15.77
C SER A 184 1.82 -2.05 16.72
N LEU A 185 2.76 -2.79 17.29
CA LEU A 185 3.54 -2.33 18.44
C LEU A 185 4.70 -1.37 18.10
N TRP A 186 4.90 -1.02 16.81
CA TRP A 186 6.08 -0.25 16.41
C TRP A 186 6.12 1.15 17.03
N TYR A 187 5.05 1.94 16.95
CA TYR A 187 5.07 3.29 17.52
C TYR A 187 4.90 3.32 19.05
N SER A 188 4.21 2.33 19.62
CA SER A 188 3.95 2.27 21.06
C SER A 188 5.13 1.71 21.86
N PHE A 189 5.87 0.73 21.35
CA PHE A 189 6.97 0.07 22.06
C PHE A 189 8.33 0.33 21.42
N HIS A 190 8.39 0.55 20.10
CA HIS A 190 9.63 0.46 19.32
C HIS A 190 10.39 -0.83 19.65
N GLN A 191 11.71 -0.75 19.82
CA GLN A 191 12.53 -1.89 20.20
C GLN A 191 12.52 -2.21 21.71
N LYS A 192 11.81 -1.43 22.54
CA LYS A 192 11.72 -1.65 24.00
C LYS A 192 10.62 -2.65 24.38
N LEU A 193 10.63 -3.78 23.69
CA LEU A 193 9.67 -4.85 23.87
C LEU A 193 9.85 -5.52 25.25
N ASP A 194 8.74 -5.99 25.82
CA ASP A 194 8.66 -6.69 27.10
C ASP A 194 7.44 -7.61 27.08
N LYS A 195 7.66 -8.91 27.28
CA LYS A 195 6.61 -9.94 27.09
C LYS A 195 5.39 -9.75 27.98
N GLU A 196 5.58 -9.35 29.25
CA GLU A 196 4.47 -9.13 30.20
C GLU A 196 3.61 -7.94 29.76
N LYS A 197 4.26 -6.86 29.30
CA LYS A 197 3.55 -5.67 28.80
C LYS A 197 2.82 -5.98 27.49
N ILE A 198 3.44 -6.76 26.60
CA ILE A 198 2.81 -7.19 25.34
C ILE A 198 1.55 -8.02 25.63
N ILE A 199 1.61 -9.00 26.54
CA ILE A 199 0.44 -9.81 26.90
C ILE A 199 -0.67 -8.91 27.47
N LYS A 200 -0.34 -7.99 28.37
CA LYS A 200 -1.30 -7.04 28.93
C LYS A 200 -1.92 -6.14 27.86
N GLU A 201 -1.11 -5.64 26.93
CA GLU A 201 -1.60 -4.83 25.80
C GLU A 201 -2.58 -5.64 24.95
N CYS A 202 -2.24 -6.88 24.60
CA CYS A 202 -3.14 -7.76 23.85
C CYS A 202 -4.47 -8.04 24.59
N GLU A 203 -4.46 -8.18 25.92
CA GLU A 203 -5.69 -8.31 26.71
C GLU A 203 -6.59 -7.08 26.57
N LEU A 204 -6.02 -5.87 26.62
CA LEU A 204 -6.76 -4.62 26.50
C LEU A 204 -7.24 -4.38 25.05
N SER A 205 -6.36 -4.60 24.07
CA SER A 205 -6.66 -4.43 22.64
C SER A 205 -7.76 -5.40 22.18
N SER A 206 -7.75 -6.64 22.68
CA SER A 206 -8.79 -7.62 22.35
C SER A 206 -10.18 -7.21 22.85
N GLN A 207 -10.25 -6.53 24.03
CA GLN A 207 -11.50 -5.99 24.60
C GLN A 207 -12.07 -4.85 23.75
N LEU A 208 -11.21 -4.07 23.08
CA LEU A 208 -11.62 -3.06 22.10
C LEU A 208 -12.05 -3.67 20.76
N GLY A 209 -11.77 -4.95 20.52
CA GLY A 209 -12.18 -5.68 19.32
C GLY A 209 -11.09 -5.82 18.27
N MET A 210 -9.84 -5.49 18.58
CA MET A 210 -8.69 -5.84 17.73
C MET A 210 -8.47 -7.35 17.73
N LYS A 211 -7.96 -7.90 16.63
CA LYS A 211 -7.87 -9.36 16.44
C LYS A 211 -6.47 -9.86 16.13
N THR A 212 -5.55 -8.97 15.83
CA THR A 212 -4.16 -9.32 15.49
C THR A 212 -3.21 -8.36 16.16
N VAL A 213 -2.10 -8.87 16.70
CA VAL A 213 -0.97 -8.06 17.14
C VAL A 213 0.21 -8.25 16.20
N ILE A 214 0.88 -7.16 15.81
CA ILE A 214 2.17 -7.20 15.11
C ILE A 214 3.26 -6.83 16.11
N ILE A 215 4.09 -7.81 16.46
CA ILE A 215 5.31 -7.58 17.23
C ILE A 215 6.40 -7.18 16.21
N ASP A 216 6.77 -5.91 16.25
CA ASP A 216 7.65 -5.27 15.28
C ASP A 216 9.14 -5.43 15.63
N ASP A 217 10.04 -4.68 14.98
CA ASP A 217 11.50 -4.74 15.18
C ASP A 217 11.88 -4.65 16.67
N GLY A 218 12.87 -5.44 17.07
CA GLY A 218 13.41 -5.48 18.43
C GLY A 218 13.21 -6.80 19.18
N TRP A 219 12.38 -7.72 18.69
CA TRP A 219 12.18 -9.04 19.28
C TRP A 219 13.42 -9.96 19.15
N GLN A 220 14.28 -9.67 18.18
CA GLN A 220 15.48 -10.44 17.81
C GLN A 220 16.77 -9.90 18.44
N THR A 221 16.72 -8.83 19.20
CA THR A 221 17.91 -8.20 19.80
C THR A 221 17.63 -7.56 21.16
N ASP A 222 18.60 -7.63 22.06
CA ASP A 222 18.56 -6.87 23.33
C ASP A 222 18.97 -5.39 23.14
N ASP A 223 19.52 -5.03 21.96
CA ASP A 223 19.83 -3.63 21.61
C ASP A 223 18.57 -2.81 21.36
N ASN A 224 18.57 -1.55 21.79
CA ASN A 224 17.43 -0.64 21.65
C ASN A 224 17.82 0.67 20.92
N ASN A 225 18.93 0.68 20.21
CA ASN A 225 19.48 1.90 19.60
C ASN A 225 18.92 2.20 18.20
N ARG A 226 17.88 1.48 17.76
CA ARG A 226 17.35 1.51 16.41
C ARG A 226 18.40 1.09 15.35
N GLY A 227 17.97 0.85 14.15
CA GLY A 227 18.82 0.35 13.07
C GLY A 227 18.88 -1.16 13.02
N TYR A 228 19.59 -1.70 12.01
CA TYR A 228 19.45 -3.10 11.59
C TYR A 228 20.74 -3.91 11.74
N ALA A 229 21.66 -3.45 12.60
CA ALA A 229 22.96 -4.11 12.83
C ALA A 229 22.84 -5.55 13.38
N TYR A 230 21.70 -5.89 13.96
CA TYR A 230 21.36 -7.20 14.53
C TYR A 230 20.27 -7.94 13.75
N CYS A 231 19.85 -7.45 12.59
CA CYS A 231 18.95 -8.17 11.70
C CYS A 231 19.71 -9.25 10.91
N GLY A 232 19.15 -10.45 10.80
CA GLY A 232 19.74 -11.52 10.01
C GLY A 232 19.74 -12.88 10.69
N ASP A 233 20.18 -13.01 11.93
CA ASP A 233 20.15 -14.28 12.67
C ASP A 233 18.75 -14.72 13.08
N TRP A 234 17.87 -13.76 13.33
CA TRP A 234 16.46 -13.96 13.69
C TRP A 234 16.29 -14.89 14.91
N LYS A 235 17.18 -14.73 15.89
CA LYS A 235 17.13 -15.39 17.19
C LYS A 235 16.31 -14.56 18.17
N VAL A 236 15.51 -15.21 18.98
CA VAL A 236 14.70 -14.53 20.02
C VAL A 236 15.61 -13.90 21.07
N ALA A 237 15.37 -12.62 21.41
CA ALA A 237 16.02 -11.94 22.51
C ALA A 237 15.38 -12.41 23.85
N PRO A 238 16.04 -13.29 24.62
CA PRO A 238 15.37 -13.97 25.72
C PRO A 238 15.01 -13.06 26.90
N LYS A 239 15.73 -11.96 27.10
CA LYS A 239 15.42 -10.99 28.15
C LYS A 239 14.13 -10.22 27.90
N LYS A 240 13.80 -9.96 26.62
CA LYS A 240 12.61 -9.25 26.21
C LYS A 240 11.41 -10.17 26.03
N MET A 241 11.62 -11.28 25.30
CA MET A 241 10.54 -12.12 24.79
C MET A 241 10.40 -13.44 25.55
N GLY A 242 11.43 -13.87 26.30
CA GLY A 242 11.43 -15.16 26.95
C GLY A 242 11.37 -16.32 25.95
N ASP A 243 10.52 -17.31 26.23
CA ASP A 243 10.18 -18.37 25.28
C ASP A 243 9.10 -17.85 24.30
N MET A 244 9.44 -17.76 23.02
CA MET A 244 8.55 -17.20 22.00
C MET A 244 7.26 -18.01 21.83
N LYS A 245 7.35 -19.34 21.87
CA LYS A 245 6.18 -20.21 21.77
C LYS A 245 5.21 -19.98 22.93
N ALA A 246 5.72 -19.93 24.16
CA ALA A 246 4.90 -19.64 25.33
C ALA A 246 4.27 -18.24 25.31
N LEU A 247 4.99 -17.26 24.74
CA LEU A 247 4.44 -15.91 24.52
C LEU A 247 3.28 -15.93 23.52
N VAL A 248 3.48 -16.56 22.37
CA VAL A 248 2.43 -16.70 21.32
C VAL A 248 1.20 -17.42 21.90
N GLU A 249 1.39 -18.52 22.61
CA GLU A 249 0.28 -19.25 23.28
C GLU A 249 -0.46 -18.37 24.30
N SER A 250 0.26 -17.49 25.00
CA SER A 250 -0.35 -16.55 25.97
C SER A 250 -1.17 -15.49 25.27
N ILE A 251 -0.68 -14.96 24.15
CA ILE A 251 -1.43 -14.00 23.34
C ILE A 251 -2.67 -14.67 22.71
N HIS A 252 -2.56 -15.89 22.19
CA HIS A 252 -3.71 -16.62 21.67
C HIS A 252 -4.84 -16.79 22.70
N LYS A 253 -4.52 -16.93 23.99
CA LYS A 253 -5.54 -16.98 25.07
C LYS A 253 -6.33 -15.68 25.21
N THR A 254 -5.81 -14.55 24.74
CA THR A 254 -6.56 -13.28 24.69
C THR A 254 -7.53 -13.21 23.51
N GLY A 255 -7.47 -14.17 22.58
CA GLY A 255 -8.25 -14.21 21.35
C GLY A 255 -7.64 -13.42 20.19
N MET A 256 -6.37 -13.04 20.29
CA MET A 256 -5.62 -12.33 19.23
C MET A 256 -4.67 -13.27 18.49
N LYS A 257 -4.49 -13.02 17.19
CA LYS A 257 -3.48 -13.62 16.32
C LYS A 257 -2.15 -12.88 16.50
N VAL A 258 -1.04 -13.56 16.19
CA VAL A 258 0.32 -13.03 16.34
C VAL A 258 1.05 -13.01 15.01
N MET A 259 1.55 -11.85 14.63
CA MET A 259 2.46 -11.66 13.52
C MET A 259 3.81 -11.14 14.03
N LEU A 260 4.91 -11.61 13.40
CA LEU A 260 6.25 -11.08 13.66
C LEU A 260 6.79 -10.32 12.45
N TRP A 261 7.51 -9.25 12.74
CA TRP A 261 8.23 -8.47 11.77
C TRP A 261 9.58 -9.09 11.39
N TYR A 262 9.93 -8.98 10.10
CA TYR A 262 11.23 -9.33 9.55
C TYR A 262 11.65 -8.31 8.50
N SER A 263 12.89 -7.80 8.56
CA SER A 263 13.51 -7.11 7.44
C SER A 263 14.07 -8.15 6.47
N VAL A 264 13.32 -8.45 5.42
CA VAL A 264 13.64 -9.56 4.52
C VAL A 264 15.07 -9.53 3.96
N PRO A 265 15.58 -8.37 3.43
CA PRO A 265 16.90 -8.37 2.81
C PRO A 265 18.06 -8.18 3.79
N PHE A 266 17.85 -7.72 5.04
CA PHE A 266 18.96 -7.18 5.81
C PHE A 266 19.76 -8.25 6.57
N MET A 267 21.10 -8.14 6.42
CA MET A 267 22.11 -8.85 7.21
C MET A 267 22.97 -7.83 7.94
N GLY A 268 22.87 -7.78 9.26
CA GLY A 268 23.63 -6.86 10.13
C GLY A 268 25.01 -7.40 10.45
N ILE A 269 25.98 -6.49 10.66
CA ILE A 269 27.37 -6.84 10.94
C ILE A 269 27.58 -7.54 12.31
N HIS A 270 26.61 -7.44 13.22
CA HIS A 270 26.65 -8.09 14.52
C HIS A 270 25.95 -9.44 14.55
N CYS A 271 25.46 -9.93 13.42
CA CYS A 271 24.90 -11.26 13.28
C CYS A 271 25.99 -12.33 13.20
N GLU A 272 25.79 -13.48 13.84
CA GLU A 272 26.68 -14.63 13.73
C GLU A 272 26.80 -15.12 12.29
N LYS A 273 25.72 -15.00 11.52
CA LYS A 273 25.64 -15.39 10.11
C LYS A 273 26.30 -14.40 9.15
N TYR A 274 26.72 -13.21 9.60
CA TYR A 274 27.31 -12.20 8.72
C TYR A 274 28.53 -12.73 7.96
N GLU A 275 29.47 -13.39 8.64
CA GLU A 275 30.68 -13.94 8.01
C GLU A 275 30.36 -15.00 6.94
N GLU A 276 29.27 -15.77 7.12
CA GLU A 276 28.82 -16.78 6.16
C GLU A 276 28.24 -16.16 4.88
N PHE A 277 27.57 -15.00 4.99
CA PHE A 277 26.86 -14.35 3.88
C PHE A 277 27.53 -13.09 3.34
N LYS A 278 28.62 -12.61 3.92
CA LYS A 278 29.27 -11.34 3.54
C LYS A 278 29.70 -11.26 2.06
N ASN A 279 29.86 -12.39 1.38
CA ASN A 279 30.15 -12.45 -0.06
C ASN A 279 28.89 -12.51 -0.94
N MET A 280 27.71 -12.66 -0.36
CA MET A 280 26.42 -12.78 -1.03
C MET A 280 25.55 -11.55 -0.77
N LEU A 281 26.14 -10.34 -0.82
CA LEU A 281 25.47 -9.07 -0.57
C LEU A 281 25.30 -8.29 -1.89
N LEU A 282 24.18 -7.55 -2.01
CA LEU A 282 23.88 -6.73 -3.20
C LEU A 282 24.79 -5.52 -3.34
N ASP A 283 25.15 -4.87 -2.22
CA ASP A 283 26.04 -3.71 -2.20
C ASP A 283 26.96 -3.75 -0.99
N LYS A 284 28.25 -3.72 -1.25
CA LYS A 284 29.31 -3.75 -0.21
C LYS A 284 29.93 -2.35 0.01
N SER A 285 29.43 -1.32 -0.67
CA SER A 285 30.02 0.02 -0.60
C SER A 285 29.56 0.79 0.64
N GLY A 286 30.49 1.33 1.40
CA GLY A 286 30.29 2.21 2.54
C GLY A 286 30.87 1.63 3.85
N ASP A 287 32.02 2.14 4.26
CA ASP A 287 32.75 1.69 5.46
C ASP A 287 32.01 1.94 6.80
N GLU A 288 30.95 2.77 6.79
CA GLU A 288 30.15 3.11 7.98
C GLU A 288 28.83 2.35 8.09
N LYS A 289 28.50 1.47 7.15
CA LYS A 289 27.24 0.72 7.18
C LYS A 289 27.29 -0.42 8.20
N THR A 290 26.24 -0.50 9.02
CA THR A 290 26.06 -1.56 10.02
C THR A 290 25.20 -2.73 9.54
N PHE A 291 24.62 -2.63 8.35
CA PHE A 291 23.83 -3.70 7.72
C PHE A 291 23.86 -3.59 6.20
N PHE A 292 23.61 -4.71 5.52
CA PHE A 292 23.64 -4.82 4.05
C PHE A 292 22.46 -5.67 3.57
N ALA A 293 22.06 -5.47 2.31
CA ALA A 293 21.05 -6.32 1.69
C ALA A 293 21.69 -7.61 1.14
N LEU A 294 21.14 -8.75 1.52
CA LEU A 294 21.44 -10.06 0.95
C LEU A 294 21.08 -10.11 -0.54
N ASP A 295 21.84 -10.86 -1.31
CA ASP A 295 21.56 -11.07 -2.74
C ASP A 295 20.73 -12.36 -2.94
N PRO A 296 19.41 -12.25 -3.24
CA PRO A 296 18.54 -13.41 -3.39
C PRO A 296 18.84 -14.24 -4.65
N ARG A 297 19.75 -13.77 -5.53
CA ARG A 297 20.21 -14.54 -6.70
C ARG A 297 21.02 -15.78 -6.31
N TYR A 298 21.53 -15.85 -5.09
CA TYR A 298 22.12 -17.06 -4.54
C TYR A 298 21.06 -17.96 -3.92
N LYS A 299 21.01 -19.22 -4.34
CA LYS A 299 20.09 -20.21 -3.74
C LYS A 299 20.25 -20.34 -2.24
N LYS A 300 21.50 -20.28 -1.74
CA LYS A 300 21.81 -20.36 -0.31
C LYS A 300 21.13 -19.25 0.50
N VAL A 301 21.05 -18.04 -0.05
CA VAL A 301 20.36 -16.90 0.58
C VAL A 301 18.86 -17.17 0.65
N ARG A 302 18.25 -17.62 -0.45
CA ARG A 302 16.80 -17.92 -0.46
C ARG A 302 16.47 -19.06 0.48
N ASP A 303 17.22 -20.16 0.46
CA ASP A 303 17.03 -21.31 1.36
C ASP A 303 17.10 -20.88 2.84
N TYR A 304 18.04 -19.99 3.16
CA TYR A 304 18.21 -19.44 4.51
C TYR A 304 16.96 -18.63 4.96
N LEU A 305 16.53 -17.67 4.15
CA LEU A 305 15.38 -16.82 4.47
C LEU A 305 14.08 -17.64 4.58
N VAL A 306 13.85 -18.53 3.62
CA VAL A 306 12.67 -19.42 3.63
C VAL A 306 12.67 -20.32 4.87
N GLY A 307 13.84 -20.88 5.23
CA GLY A 307 13.99 -21.72 6.42
C GLY A 307 13.64 -21.00 7.72
N ILE A 308 14.06 -19.75 7.87
CA ILE A 308 13.74 -18.89 9.03
C ILE A 308 12.22 -18.72 9.18
N TYR A 309 11.54 -18.33 8.10
CA TYR A 309 10.09 -18.06 8.16
C TYR A 309 9.29 -19.35 8.39
N GLU A 310 9.66 -20.42 7.69
CA GLU A 310 9.04 -21.74 7.87
C GLU A 310 9.18 -22.24 9.31
N GLN A 311 10.38 -22.13 9.87
CA GLN A 311 10.67 -22.55 11.26
C GLN A 311 9.86 -21.73 12.25
N ALA A 312 9.81 -20.40 12.11
CA ALA A 312 9.07 -19.51 13.01
C ALA A 312 7.58 -19.86 13.07
N VAL A 313 6.95 -20.10 11.92
CA VAL A 313 5.53 -20.48 11.88
C VAL A 313 5.31 -21.86 12.47
N LYS A 314 6.18 -22.84 12.19
CA LYS A 314 6.05 -24.22 12.72
C LYS A 314 6.30 -24.32 14.22
N GLU A 315 7.37 -23.69 14.70
CA GLU A 315 7.83 -23.90 16.09
C GLU A 315 7.09 -22.99 17.07
N TRP A 316 6.81 -21.75 16.67
CA TRP A 316 6.17 -20.77 17.56
C TRP A 316 4.67 -20.67 17.37
N GLY A 317 4.10 -21.21 16.29
CA GLY A 317 2.67 -21.17 16.02
C GLY A 317 2.17 -19.81 15.59
N LEU A 318 3.00 -19.05 14.87
CA LEU A 318 2.62 -17.72 14.37
C LEU A 318 1.47 -17.78 13.37
N ASP A 319 0.58 -16.80 13.43
CA ASP A 319 -0.51 -16.62 12.47
C ASP A 319 -0.09 -15.81 11.25
N GLY A 320 1.03 -15.11 11.30
CA GLY A 320 1.49 -14.32 10.17
C GLY A 320 2.86 -13.68 10.34
N LEU A 321 3.29 -13.03 9.27
CA LEU A 321 4.56 -12.32 9.17
C LEU A 321 4.35 -10.94 8.54
N LYS A 322 5.00 -9.92 9.08
CA LYS A 322 5.23 -8.65 8.41
C LYS A 322 6.59 -8.72 7.74
N LEU A 323 6.61 -8.86 6.41
CA LEU A 323 7.82 -9.01 5.59
C LEU A 323 8.22 -7.66 5.01
N ASP A 324 9.13 -6.99 5.68
CA ASP A 324 9.50 -5.61 5.41
C ASP A 324 10.71 -5.48 4.48
N PHE A 325 10.85 -4.33 3.82
CA PHE A 325 11.99 -3.91 3.00
C PHE A 325 12.24 -4.73 1.72
N ILE A 326 11.24 -5.39 1.16
CA ILE A 326 11.42 -6.14 -0.11
C ILE A 326 11.87 -5.21 -1.24
N ASP A 327 11.48 -3.95 -1.23
CA ASP A 327 11.93 -2.91 -2.15
C ASP A 327 13.42 -2.55 -2.02
N SER A 328 14.07 -2.93 -0.91
CA SER A 328 15.51 -2.78 -0.70
C SER A 328 16.37 -3.84 -1.39
N PHE A 329 15.77 -4.87 -1.96
CA PHE A 329 16.43 -5.66 -2.98
C PHE A 329 16.63 -4.82 -4.24
N TYR A 330 17.71 -4.07 -4.30
CA TYR A 330 17.99 -3.12 -5.37
C TYR A 330 19.47 -3.09 -5.75
N LEU A 331 19.75 -3.13 -7.06
CA LEU A 331 21.10 -3.03 -7.62
C LEU A 331 21.41 -1.56 -7.95
N LYS A 332 22.29 -0.92 -7.20
CA LYS A 332 22.76 0.42 -7.49
C LYS A 332 23.75 0.40 -8.67
N GLY A 333 23.23 0.45 -9.89
CA GLY A 333 24.04 0.68 -11.10
C GLY A 333 25.12 -0.38 -11.41
N LYS A 334 25.13 -1.52 -10.74
CA LYS A 334 26.08 -2.61 -11.00
C LYS A 334 25.54 -3.55 -12.07
N SER A 335 26.43 -3.91 -13.01
CA SER A 335 26.16 -4.90 -14.03
C SER A 335 25.85 -6.27 -13.41
N LEU A 336 25.12 -7.09 -14.17
CA LEU A 336 24.88 -8.50 -13.89
C LEU A 336 26.15 -9.35 -14.10
N GLU A 337 27.33 -8.83 -13.77
CA GLU A 337 28.58 -9.60 -13.94
C GLU A 337 28.45 -10.94 -13.26
N GLY A 338 28.69 -11.99 -14.04
CA GLY A 338 28.35 -13.34 -13.70
C GLY A 338 29.21 -13.90 -12.56
N ASP A 339 28.59 -14.05 -11.39
CA ASP A 339 29.09 -14.98 -10.39
C ASP A 339 28.45 -16.35 -10.71
N PRO A 340 29.26 -17.39 -10.96
CA PRO A 340 28.74 -18.72 -11.32
C PRO A 340 27.94 -19.39 -10.21
N GLU A 341 28.04 -18.91 -8.96
CA GLU A 341 27.24 -19.39 -7.84
C GLU A 341 25.82 -18.83 -7.80
N ARG A 342 25.53 -17.82 -8.62
CA ARG A 342 24.17 -17.26 -8.79
C ARG A 342 23.39 -18.11 -9.79
N ASP A 343 22.26 -18.64 -9.36
CA ASP A 343 21.34 -19.41 -10.22
C ASP A 343 20.30 -18.54 -10.96
N TYR A 344 20.18 -17.26 -10.59
CA TYR A 344 19.38 -16.27 -11.30
C TYR A 344 20.24 -15.08 -11.76
N PRO A 345 20.22 -14.74 -13.05
CA PRO A 345 20.88 -13.52 -13.53
C PRO A 345 20.13 -12.25 -13.10
N SER A 346 18.79 -12.28 -13.09
CA SER A 346 17.93 -11.18 -12.74
C SER A 346 17.59 -11.15 -11.25
N LEU A 347 17.60 -9.94 -10.68
CA LEU A 347 17.18 -9.72 -9.30
C LEU A 347 15.67 -9.95 -9.15
N GLU A 348 14.87 -9.51 -10.14
CA GLU A 348 13.42 -9.65 -10.13
C GLU A 348 13.01 -11.14 -10.16
N ASP A 349 13.67 -11.96 -11.01
CA ASP A 349 13.42 -13.41 -11.06
C ASP A 349 13.77 -14.10 -9.73
N ALA A 350 14.86 -13.66 -9.08
CA ALA A 350 15.28 -14.19 -7.78
C ALA A 350 14.30 -13.81 -6.66
N ILE A 351 13.75 -12.58 -6.67
CA ILE A 351 12.71 -12.15 -5.73
C ILE A 351 11.43 -12.97 -5.96
N HIS A 352 11.04 -13.20 -7.21
CA HIS A 352 9.93 -14.09 -7.55
C HIS A 352 10.14 -15.50 -6.98
N ALA A 353 11.31 -16.08 -7.16
CA ALA A 353 11.65 -17.41 -6.65
C ALA A 353 11.57 -17.44 -5.12
N LEU A 354 12.18 -16.46 -4.44
CA LEU A 354 12.15 -16.33 -2.98
C LEU A 354 10.70 -16.27 -2.46
N MET A 355 9.91 -15.31 -2.98
CA MET A 355 8.57 -15.07 -2.47
C MET A 355 7.61 -16.22 -2.82
N SER A 356 7.78 -16.85 -3.98
CA SER A 356 7.00 -18.05 -4.35
C SER A 356 7.24 -19.19 -3.38
N GLU A 357 8.49 -19.44 -3.01
CA GLU A 357 8.84 -20.51 -2.09
C GLU A 357 8.38 -20.21 -0.65
N VAL A 358 8.56 -18.96 -0.17
CA VAL A 358 8.03 -18.48 1.12
C VAL A 358 6.52 -18.74 1.19
N THR A 359 5.77 -18.21 0.23
CA THR A 359 4.31 -18.35 0.23
C THR A 359 3.88 -19.81 0.16
N ALA A 360 4.49 -20.63 -0.71
CA ALA A 360 4.14 -22.05 -0.86
C ALA A 360 4.39 -22.85 0.42
N ARG A 361 5.49 -22.59 1.14
CA ARG A 361 5.78 -23.30 2.38
C ARG A 361 4.90 -22.83 3.53
N LEU A 362 4.67 -21.53 3.67
CA LEU A 362 3.87 -20.99 4.74
C LEU A 362 2.39 -21.36 4.60
N THR A 363 1.82 -21.27 3.39
CA THR A 363 0.42 -21.68 3.14
C THR A 363 0.19 -23.19 3.29
N LYS A 364 1.22 -24.01 3.08
CA LYS A 364 1.14 -25.44 3.37
C LYS A 364 1.01 -25.74 4.87
N ILE A 365 1.61 -24.91 5.73
CA ILE A 365 1.54 -25.04 7.20
C ILE A 365 0.21 -24.44 7.69
N ASN A 366 -0.09 -23.25 7.25
CA ASN A 366 -1.31 -22.51 7.61
C ASN A 366 -1.91 -21.86 6.35
N PRO A 367 -3.02 -22.43 5.78
CA PRO A 367 -3.69 -21.86 4.61
C PRO A 367 -4.22 -20.43 4.81
N GLU A 368 -4.44 -20.03 6.07
CA GLU A 368 -4.90 -18.69 6.45
C GLU A 368 -3.76 -17.78 6.96
N ILE A 369 -2.50 -18.10 6.63
CA ILE A 369 -1.35 -17.30 7.04
C ILE A 369 -1.50 -15.84 6.59
N LEU A 370 -1.25 -14.90 7.49
CA LEU A 370 -1.26 -13.47 7.23
C LEU A 370 0.13 -13.03 6.78
N ILE A 371 0.21 -12.35 5.64
CA ILE A 371 1.49 -11.80 5.14
C ILE A 371 1.26 -10.33 4.79
N GLU A 372 1.91 -9.44 5.56
CA GLU A 372 1.85 -8.01 5.35
C GLU A 372 3.04 -7.52 4.51
N PHE A 373 2.71 -6.74 3.48
CA PHE A 373 3.62 -5.89 2.72
C PHE A 373 3.25 -4.42 2.92
N ARG A 374 4.17 -3.50 2.62
CA ARG A 374 3.90 -2.06 2.65
C ARG A 374 4.28 -1.37 1.34
N GLN A 375 3.87 -0.15 1.17
CA GLN A 375 4.39 0.70 0.11
C GLN A 375 5.94 0.81 0.25
N SER A 376 6.72 0.66 -0.84
CA SER A 376 6.34 0.69 -2.27
C SER A 376 6.02 -0.67 -2.93
N TYR A 377 6.24 -1.83 -2.28
CA TYR A 377 6.04 -3.17 -2.87
C TYR A 377 4.58 -3.63 -2.72
N VAL A 378 3.69 -2.98 -3.45
CA VAL A 378 2.23 -3.17 -3.44
C VAL A 378 1.65 -3.40 -4.84
N GLY A 379 2.51 -3.63 -5.83
CA GLY A 379 2.13 -3.80 -7.23
C GLY A 379 1.35 -5.09 -7.53
N PRO A 380 0.78 -5.22 -8.74
CA PRO A 380 -0.07 -6.36 -9.10
C PRO A 380 0.62 -7.72 -8.97
N SER A 381 1.91 -7.81 -9.28
CA SER A 381 2.64 -9.08 -9.21
C SER A 381 2.95 -9.50 -7.79
N ILE A 382 3.35 -8.56 -6.91
CA ILE A 382 3.72 -8.87 -5.54
C ILE A 382 2.51 -9.29 -4.69
N ARG A 383 1.29 -8.86 -5.06
CA ARG A 383 0.04 -9.20 -4.36
C ARG A 383 -0.29 -10.70 -4.32
N LYS A 384 0.31 -11.52 -5.18
CA LYS A 384 0.14 -12.99 -5.11
C LYS A 384 0.88 -13.62 -3.93
N TYR A 385 1.76 -12.87 -3.25
CA TYR A 385 2.59 -13.33 -2.15
C TYR A 385 2.18 -12.79 -0.78
N GLY A 386 1.35 -11.75 -0.75
CA GLY A 386 0.85 -11.15 0.49
C GLY A 386 -0.62 -10.81 0.41
N ASN A 387 -1.31 -10.82 1.53
CA ASN A 387 -2.76 -10.61 1.64
C ASN A 387 -3.15 -9.38 2.47
N MET A 388 -2.16 -8.66 2.98
CA MET A 388 -2.30 -7.38 3.68
C MET A 388 -1.34 -6.37 3.04
N LEU A 389 -1.85 -5.24 2.54
CA LEU A 389 -1.05 -4.17 1.94
C LEU A 389 -1.17 -2.92 2.80
N ARG A 390 -0.12 -2.57 3.53
CA ARG A 390 -0.06 -1.39 4.38
C ARG A 390 0.48 -0.18 3.61
N VAL A 391 -0.04 1.01 3.88
CA VAL A 391 0.54 2.27 3.40
C VAL A 391 1.90 2.53 4.07
N GLY A 392 2.71 3.39 3.50
CA GLY A 392 4.03 3.75 4.03
C GLY A 392 3.94 4.52 5.35
N ASP A 393 5.02 4.50 6.12
CA ASP A 393 5.08 5.13 7.44
C ASP A 393 4.76 6.64 7.39
N CYS A 394 3.83 7.07 8.24
CA CYS A 394 3.38 8.45 8.35
C CYS A 394 2.83 8.74 9.76
N PRO A 395 3.67 8.65 10.81
CA PRO A 395 3.24 8.82 12.21
C PRO A 395 2.60 10.19 12.44
N CYS A 396 1.41 10.24 13.01
CA CYS A 396 0.58 11.43 13.25
C CYS A 396 0.16 12.22 12.00
N ASP A 397 0.54 11.80 10.79
CA ASP A 397 0.22 12.52 9.55
C ASP A 397 -1.10 12.03 8.95
N ILE A 398 -2.19 12.66 9.37
CA ILE A 398 -3.55 12.33 8.93
C ILE A 398 -3.76 12.52 7.41
N LEU A 399 -3.09 13.52 6.82
CA LEU A 399 -3.22 13.81 5.39
C LEU A 399 -2.56 12.72 4.57
N LYS A 400 -1.31 12.39 4.88
CA LYS A 400 -0.54 11.39 4.17
C LYS A 400 -1.15 10.00 4.34
N ASN A 401 -1.63 9.64 5.54
CA ASN A 401 -2.27 8.35 5.79
C ASN A 401 -3.54 8.21 4.94
N ARG A 402 -4.45 9.22 4.98
CA ARG A 402 -5.66 9.28 4.14
C ARG A 402 -5.34 9.15 2.66
N PHE A 403 -4.43 9.99 2.17
CA PHE A 403 -4.06 10.05 0.77
C PHE A 403 -3.52 8.70 0.27
N ASN A 404 -2.60 8.10 1.03
CA ASN A 404 -2.03 6.81 0.70
C ASN A 404 -3.06 5.67 0.76
N VAL A 405 -3.98 5.68 1.75
CA VAL A 405 -5.09 4.71 1.84
C VAL A 405 -5.97 4.78 0.60
N VAL A 406 -6.40 5.96 0.18
CA VAL A 406 -7.26 6.12 -1.00
C VAL A 406 -6.55 5.65 -2.27
N ASN A 407 -5.30 6.05 -2.47
CA ASN A 407 -4.50 5.64 -3.63
C ASN A 407 -4.28 4.11 -3.67
N LEU A 408 -3.97 3.53 -2.53
CA LEU A 408 -3.74 2.08 -2.44
C LEU A 408 -5.03 1.29 -2.67
N ARG A 409 -6.17 1.77 -2.15
CA ARG A 409 -7.50 1.18 -2.40
C ARG A 409 -7.86 1.15 -3.88
N TYR A 410 -7.50 2.17 -4.66
CA TYR A 410 -7.74 2.17 -6.11
C TYR A 410 -6.93 1.11 -6.85
N THR A 411 -5.76 0.74 -6.33
CA THR A 411 -4.79 -0.12 -7.04
C THR A 411 -4.60 -1.50 -6.43
N SER A 412 -5.18 -1.79 -5.25
CA SER A 412 -4.95 -3.05 -4.52
C SER A 412 -5.74 -4.26 -5.07
N GLY A 413 -6.69 -4.05 -5.98
CA GLY A 413 -7.64 -5.11 -6.36
C GLY A 413 -8.47 -5.55 -5.16
N LYS A 414 -8.48 -6.85 -4.87
CA LYS A 414 -9.21 -7.44 -3.73
C LYS A 414 -8.36 -7.56 -2.45
N THR A 415 -7.06 -7.25 -2.52
CA THR A 415 -6.17 -7.39 -1.37
C THR A 415 -6.54 -6.40 -0.27
N ALA A 416 -6.51 -6.84 0.99
CA ALA A 416 -6.85 -6.00 2.13
C ALA A 416 -5.86 -4.83 2.26
N VAL A 417 -6.38 -3.61 2.27
CA VAL A 417 -5.57 -2.39 2.47
C VAL A 417 -5.58 -2.03 3.95
N HIS A 418 -4.39 -1.88 4.51
CA HIS A 418 -4.17 -1.44 5.88
C HIS A 418 -3.67 0.01 5.90
N SER A 419 -4.14 0.78 6.86
CA SER A 419 -3.55 2.08 7.17
C SER A 419 -2.12 1.91 7.69
N ASP A 420 -1.34 2.98 7.67
CA ASP A 420 -0.26 3.08 8.65
C ASP A 420 -0.86 3.13 10.05
N MET A 421 -0.10 2.64 11.03
CA MET A 421 -0.57 2.60 12.40
C MET A 421 -0.80 4.02 12.93
N ILE A 422 -2.01 4.28 13.41
CA ILE A 422 -2.35 5.57 13.98
C ILE A 422 -1.83 5.70 15.40
N MET A 423 -1.38 6.89 15.71
CA MET A 423 -0.98 7.32 17.04
C MET A 423 -1.32 8.80 17.24
N TRP A 424 -1.41 9.24 18.46
CA TRP A 424 -1.67 10.64 18.82
C TRP A 424 -1.07 10.99 20.18
N ASN A 425 -0.97 12.29 20.46
CA ASN A 425 -0.57 12.75 21.79
C ASN A 425 -1.77 12.64 22.74
N THR A 426 -1.60 11.98 23.88
CA THR A 426 -2.66 11.80 24.89
C THR A 426 -3.06 13.10 25.62
N GLU A 427 -2.30 14.20 25.44
CA GLU A 427 -2.64 15.53 25.94
C GLU A 427 -3.50 16.34 24.95
N ASP A 428 -3.73 15.82 23.74
CA ASP A 428 -4.57 16.45 22.73
C ASP A 428 -6.06 16.32 23.08
N THR A 429 -6.92 17.08 22.41
CA THR A 429 -8.37 16.90 22.57
C THR A 429 -8.81 15.58 21.96
N VAL A 430 -9.91 15.02 22.49
CA VAL A 430 -10.44 13.75 21.98
C VAL A 430 -10.88 13.87 20.51
N GLU A 431 -11.37 15.04 20.09
CA GLU A 431 -11.74 15.32 18.70
C GLU A 431 -10.52 15.27 17.78
N ASN A 432 -9.39 15.90 18.16
CA ASN A 432 -8.15 15.84 17.39
C ASN A 432 -7.60 14.40 17.32
N ALA A 433 -7.64 13.65 18.43
CA ALA A 433 -7.29 12.24 18.45
C ALA A 433 -8.18 11.42 17.50
N ALA A 434 -9.48 11.70 17.46
CA ALA A 434 -10.44 11.03 16.58
C ALA A 434 -10.19 11.31 15.08
N LEU A 435 -9.61 12.46 14.73
CA LEU A 435 -9.22 12.76 13.34
C LEU A 435 -8.17 11.76 12.80
N GLN A 436 -7.34 11.17 13.66
CA GLN A 436 -6.45 10.09 13.26
C GLN A 436 -7.25 8.89 12.73
N PHE A 437 -8.32 8.50 13.44
CA PHE A 437 -9.15 7.37 13.01
C PHE A 437 -10.00 7.69 11.78
N THR A 438 -10.59 8.89 11.70
CA THR A 438 -11.40 9.28 10.54
C THR A 438 -10.59 9.34 9.24
N SER A 439 -9.28 9.59 9.33
CA SER A 439 -8.38 9.62 8.17
C SER A 439 -8.20 8.25 7.51
N ILE A 440 -8.41 7.16 8.25
CA ILE A 440 -8.11 5.79 7.82
C ILE A 440 -9.36 4.90 7.65
N LEU A 441 -10.57 5.46 7.75
CA LEU A 441 -11.83 4.70 7.76
C LEU A 441 -11.97 3.70 6.61
N TYR A 442 -11.44 4.01 5.43
CA TYR A 442 -11.55 3.17 4.23
C TYR A 442 -10.46 2.11 4.08
N SER A 443 -9.78 1.79 5.17
CA SER A 443 -8.78 0.72 5.27
C SER A 443 -9.03 -0.12 6.52
N VAL A 444 -8.31 -1.22 6.67
CA VAL A 444 -8.23 -1.95 7.94
C VAL A 444 -7.39 -1.12 8.89
N PRO A 445 -7.92 -0.71 10.07
CA PRO A 445 -7.19 0.13 11.00
C PRO A 445 -6.03 -0.63 11.63
N GLN A 446 -4.85 -0.02 11.64
CA GLN A 446 -3.75 -0.38 12.52
C GLN A 446 -3.61 0.70 13.60
N ILE A 447 -3.55 0.30 14.86
CA ILE A 447 -3.45 1.20 16.01
C ILE A 447 -2.12 0.93 16.72
N SER A 448 -1.44 1.98 17.18
CA SER A 448 -0.20 1.85 17.93
C SER A 448 -0.18 2.83 19.09
N MET A 449 -1.06 2.56 20.07
CA MET A 449 -1.18 3.31 21.31
C MET A 449 -1.06 2.35 22.50
N LEU A 450 -0.51 2.79 23.60
CA LEU A 450 -0.58 2.04 24.86
C LEU A 450 -1.98 2.24 25.49
N ILE A 451 -2.82 1.22 25.41
CA ILE A 451 -4.24 1.32 25.78
C ILE A 451 -4.40 1.68 27.27
N ASP A 452 -3.51 1.17 28.14
CA ASP A 452 -3.55 1.49 29.58
C ASP A 452 -3.11 2.92 29.91
N LYS A 453 -2.63 3.69 28.94
CA LYS A 453 -2.21 5.09 29.09
C LYS A 453 -3.19 6.09 28.50
N LEU A 454 -4.24 5.61 27.84
CA LEU A 454 -5.22 6.49 27.23
C LEU A 454 -6.05 7.21 28.32
N PRO A 455 -6.32 8.51 28.17
CA PRO A 455 -7.39 9.19 28.89
C PRO A 455 -8.73 8.49 28.67
N SER A 456 -9.65 8.61 29.60
CA SER A 456 -10.95 7.90 29.54
C SER A 456 -11.79 8.25 28.33
N ASP A 457 -11.77 9.50 27.89
CA ASP A 457 -12.47 9.99 26.70
C ASP A 457 -11.81 9.47 25.41
N HIS A 458 -10.49 9.42 25.33
CA HIS A 458 -9.75 8.80 24.20
C HIS A 458 -10.02 7.29 24.11
N TYR A 459 -10.13 6.61 25.26
CA TYR A 459 -10.50 5.19 25.29
C TYR A 459 -11.91 4.96 24.76
N GLU A 460 -12.91 5.74 25.22
CA GLU A 460 -14.29 5.63 24.72
C GLU A 460 -14.40 6.02 23.24
N MET A 461 -13.66 7.03 22.78
CA MET A 461 -13.55 7.38 21.35
C MET A 461 -13.01 6.21 20.54
N LEU A 462 -11.90 5.61 20.93
CA LEU A 462 -11.29 4.49 20.21
C LEU A 462 -12.23 3.28 20.16
N LYS A 463 -12.87 2.96 21.29
CA LYS A 463 -13.88 1.89 21.40
C LYS A 463 -15.06 2.13 20.46
N PHE A 464 -15.57 3.35 20.40
CA PHE A 464 -16.66 3.74 19.51
C PHE A 464 -16.26 3.56 18.04
N TYR A 465 -15.10 4.10 17.63
CA TYR A 465 -14.68 4.03 16.23
C TYR A 465 -14.33 2.62 15.78
N ILE A 466 -13.72 1.78 16.60
CA ILE A 466 -13.49 0.36 16.27
C ILE A 466 -14.83 -0.35 16.11
N SER A 467 -15.82 -0.09 16.99
CA SER A 467 -17.16 -0.69 16.90
C SER A 467 -17.89 -0.22 15.64
N PHE A 468 -17.88 1.07 15.36
CA PHE A 468 -18.43 1.65 14.14
C PHE A 468 -17.77 1.06 12.90
N TRP A 469 -16.45 0.99 12.85
CA TRP A 469 -15.72 0.44 11.72
C TRP A 469 -16.10 -1.05 11.49
N LYS A 470 -16.20 -1.85 12.55
CA LYS A 470 -16.59 -3.27 12.46
C LYS A 470 -18.03 -3.45 11.98
N GLU A 471 -18.96 -2.62 12.44
CA GLU A 471 -20.35 -2.62 11.96
C GLU A 471 -20.43 -2.35 10.46
N TRP A 472 -19.62 -1.42 9.96
CA TRP A 472 -19.68 -0.96 8.58
C TRP A 472 -18.54 -1.47 7.70
N LYS A 473 -17.71 -2.41 8.17
CA LYS A 473 -16.48 -2.84 7.47
C LYS A 473 -16.74 -3.28 6.03
N ASN A 474 -17.87 -3.95 5.73
CA ASN A 474 -18.18 -4.40 4.38
C ASN A 474 -18.41 -3.20 3.44
N VAL A 475 -19.13 -2.17 3.89
CA VAL A 475 -19.30 -0.94 3.09
C VAL A 475 -17.98 -0.23 2.92
N LEU A 476 -17.20 -0.11 4.00
CA LEU A 476 -15.93 0.61 4.01
C LEU A 476 -14.85 -0.08 3.15
N LEU A 477 -14.76 -1.42 3.19
CA LEU A 477 -13.71 -2.18 2.51
C LEU A 477 -14.12 -2.71 1.13
N ASP A 478 -15.33 -3.26 1.00
CA ASP A 478 -15.76 -3.95 -0.22
C ASP A 478 -16.62 -3.04 -1.12
N GLY A 479 -17.09 -1.89 -0.60
CA GLY A 479 -17.80 -0.89 -1.37
C GLY A 479 -16.94 -0.21 -2.43
N LYS A 480 -17.58 0.30 -3.50
CA LYS A 480 -16.92 1.12 -4.52
C LYS A 480 -16.49 2.44 -3.88
N LEU A 481 -15.17 2.62 -3.77
CA LEU A 481 -14.59 3.86 -3.27
C LEU A 481 -14.55 4.93 -4.36
N THR A 482 -14.99 6.14 -4.03
CA THR A 482 -14.88 7.33 -4.87
C THR A 482 -14.34 8.49 -4.03
N ALA A 483 -13.47 9.30 -4.60
CA ALA A 483 -12.93 10.46 -3.92
C ALA A 483 -12.89 11.66 -4.87
N THR A 484 -13.24 12.82 -4.37
CA THR A 484 -13.27 14.06 -5.14
C THR A 484 -12.05 14.92 -4.84
N ASN A 485 -11.71 15.80 -5.79
CA ASN A 485 -10.65 16.79 -5.65
C ASN A 485 -9.31 16.18 -5.24
N PRO A 486 -8.73 15.27 -6.06
CA PRO A 486 -7.44 14.66 -5.77
C PRO A 486 -6.32 15.70 -5.63
N GLU A 487 -6.43 16.86 -6.28
CA GLU A 487 -5.54 18.02 -6.16
C GLU A 487 -5.58 18.69 -4.78
N SER A 488 -6.62 18.42 -4.01
CA SER A 488 -6.83 18.91 -2.63
C SER A 488 -6.84 17.74 -1.65
N GLU A 489 -6.08 16.70 -1.94
CA GLU A 489 -5.88 15.53 -1.07
C GLU A 489 -7.19 14.85 -0.67
N TYR A 490 -8.15 14.80 -1.62
CA TYR A 490 -9.46 14.16 -1.46
C TYR A 490 -10.35 14.84 -0.41
N SER A 491 -10.96 15.95 -0.79
CA SER A 491 -11.87 16.73 0.08
C SER A 491 -13.10 15.96 0.56
N LEU A 492 -13.60 15.01 -0.23
CA LEU A 492 -14.71 14.11 0.09
C LEU A 492 -14.42 12.71 -0.42
N VAL A 493 -14.49 11.74 0.47
CA VAL A 493 -14.36 10.30 0.13
C VAL A 493 -15.67 9.60 0.45
N CYS A 494 -16.10 8.72 -0.45
CA CYS A 494 -17.31 7.92 -0.27
C CYS A 494 -17.03 6.46 -0.61
N SER A 495 -17.50 5.54 0.21
CA SER A 495 -17.62 4.13 -0.14
C SER A 495 -19.08 3.74 -0.21
N ARG A 496 -19.50 3.08 -1.29
CA ARG A 496 -20.88 2.66 -1.52
C ARG A 496 -20.95 1.16 -1.78
N LEU A 497 -21.83 0.51 -1.03
CA LEU A 497 -22.20 -0.89 -1.23
C LEU A 497 -23.73 -1.01 -1.14
N ASP A 498 -24.35 -1.55 -2.17
CA ASP A 498 -25.80 -1.69 -2.30
C ASP A 498 -26.55 -0.34 -2.06
N ASP A 499 -27.46 -0.31 -1.10
CA ASP A 499 -28.28 0.85 -0.72
C ASP A 499 -27.66 1.70 0.42
N THR A 500 -26.39 1.48 0.75
CA THR A 500 -25.68 2.20 1.81
C THR A 500 -24.47 2.94 1.26
N GLU A 501 -24.30 4.18 1.67
CA GLU A 501 -23.13 5.00 1.37
C GLU A 501 -22.56 5.64 2.63
N ILE A 502 -21.24 5.66 2.74
CA ILE A 502 -20.52 6.29 3.84
C ILE A 502 -19.58 7.35 3.26
N TYR A 503 -19.84 8.59 3.62
CA TYR A 503 -19.03 9.75 3.27
C TYR A 503 -18.14 10.16 4.42
N THR A 504 -16.95 10.63 4.09
CA THR A 504 -16.10 11.37 5.02
C THR A 504 -15.72 12.69 4.37
N ALA A 505 -16.12 13.79 5.00
CA ALA A 505 -15.78 15.14 4.56
C ALA A 505 -14.51 15.61 5.28
N TYR A 506 -13.47 15.93 4.52
CA TYR A 506 -12.17 16.40 5.00
C TYR A 506 -11.97 17.91 4.81
N SER A 507 -12.90 18.55 4.12
CA SER A 507 -13.00 20.00 3.97
C SER A 507 -14.47 20.39 3.81
N ASP A 508 -14.76 21.68 3.83
CA ASP A 508 -16.11 22.20 3.59
C ASP A 508 -16.58 21.76 2.20
N THR A 509 -17.60 20.94 2.18
CA THR A 509 -18.14 20.36 0.95
C THR A 509 -19.60 19.97 1.13
N VAL A 510 -20.32 19.78 0.03
CA VAL A 510 -21.71 19.35 0.02
C VAL A 510 -21.76 17.83 -0.13
N ILE A 511 -22.42 17.16 0.80
CA ILE A 511 -22.60 15.71 0.81
C ILE A 511 -23.95 15.39 0.16
N PRO A 512 -23.98 14.70 -0.99
CA PRO A 512 -25.22 14.27 -1.61
C PRO A 512 -25.77 13.03 -0.93
N VAL A 513 -27.07 12.96 -0.69
CA VAL A 513 -27.77 11.75 -0.27
C VAL A 513 -28.31 11.08 -1.54
N THR A 514 -27.76 9.93 -1.90
CA THR A 514 -28.11 9.21 -3.14
C THR A 514 -28.52 7.76 -2.89
N ALA A 515 -28.32 7.24 -1.68
CA ALA A 515 -28.73 5.91 -1.24
C ALA A 515 -29.90 5.98 -0.24
N LYS A 516 -30.46 4.83 0.12
CA LYS A 516 -31.50 4.76 1.17
C LYS A 516 -30.91 5.15 2.52
N LYS A 517 -29.71 4.65 2.83
CA LYS A 517 -28.96 4.94 4.03
C LYS A 517 -27.69 5.69 3.70
N THR A 518 -27.54 6.88 4.26
CA THR A 518 -26.35 7.71 4.12
C THR A 518 -25.76 7.97 5.51
N ILE A 519 -24.47 7.72 5.64
CA ILE A 519 -23.70 8.03 6.84
C ILE A 519 -22.65 9.05 6.43
N ALA A 520 -22.54 10.15 7.18
CA ALA A 520 -21.52 11.15 6.89
C ALA A 520 -20.69 11.45 8.13
N VAL A 521 -19.38 11.40 7.98
CA VAL A 521 -18.38 11.64 9.03
C VAL A 521 -17.76 13.01 8.81
N ASN A 522 -17.77 13.85 9.83
CA ASN A 522 -17.11 15.15 9.80
C ASN A 522 -15.64 15.02 10.21
N ALA A 523 -14.74 14.90 9.23
CA ALA A 523 -13.30 14.88 9.46
C ALA A 523 -12.65 16.27 9.27
N THR A 524 -13.43 17.34 9.47
CA THR A 524 -12.94 18.73 9.49
C THR A 524 -12.80 19.23 10.93
N VAL A 525 -12.18 20.39 11.09
CA VAL A 525 -12.14 21.11 12.38
C VAL A 525 -13.39 22.00 12.60
N GLY A 526 -14.30 22.04 11.61
CA GLY A 526 -15.59 22.74 11.71
C GLY A 526 -16.65 21.88 12.40
N ASN A 527 -17.75 22.51 12.81
CA ASN A 527 -18.84 21.86 13.54
C ASN A 527 -20.09 21.62 12.67
N THR A 528 -19.99 21.68 11.35
CA THR A 528 -21.13 21.56 10.46
C THR A 528 -20.85 20.72 9.22
N LEU A 529 -21.88 20.04 8.74
CA LEU A 529 -21.91 19.39 7.44
C LEU A 529 -23.09 19.93 6.61
N ILE A 530 -22.90 20.07 5.31
CA ILE A 530 -23.93 20.48 4.37
C ILE A 530 -24.46 19.24 3.65
N ILE A 531 -25.72 18.89 3.87
CA ILE A 531 -26.38 17.72 3.28
C ILE A 531 -27.32 18.18 2.15
N LYS A 532 -27.30 17.49 1.01
CA LYS A 532 -28.14 17.78 -0.16
C LYS A 532 -28.99 16.55 -0.53
N ASN A 533 -30.19 16.80 -1.08
CA ASN A 533 -31.16 15.79 -1.54
C ASN A 533 -31.73 14.92 -0.41
N ALA A 534 -31.94 15.50 0.77
CA ALA A 534 -32.39 14.78 1.95
C ALA A 534 -33.70 15.30 2.56
N LEU A 535 -34.51 16.05 1.80
CA LEU A 535 -35.79 16.56 2.27
C LEU A 535 -36.66 15.42 2.84
N ASP A 536 -37.29 15.68 4.00
CA ASP A 536 -38.16 14.76 4.74
C ASP A 536 -37.49 13.48 5.27
N LYS A 537 -36.15 13.37 5.19
CA LYS A 537 -35.41 12.25 5.78
C LYS A 537 -35.12 12.49 7.26
N ASN A 538 -35.16 11.41 8.05
CA ASN A 538 -34.72 11.46 9.44
C ASN A 538 -33.20 11.56 9.51
N TYR A 539 -32.70 12.26 10.54
CA TYR A 539 -31.30 12.27 10.85
C TYR A 539 -31.05 12.11 12.35
N ARG A 540 -29.89 11.57 12.69
CA ARG A 540 -29.33 11.60 14.06
C ARG A 540 -27.83 11.85 14.00
N VAL A 541 -27.33 12.58 15.00
CA VAL A 541 -25.93 12.97 15.09
C VAL A 541 -25.31 12.36 16.34
N LEU A 542 -24.16 11.73 16.17
CA LEU A 542 -23.30 11.25 17.26
C LEU A 542 -22.03 12.09 17.33
N ASN A 543 -21.51 12.33 18.55
CA ASN A 543 -20.17 12.89 18.72
C ASN A 543 -19.09 11.79 18.50
N CYS A 544 -17.81 12.17 18.62
CA CYS A 544 -16.67 11.24 18.41
C CYS A 544 -16.57 10.09 19.46
N MET A 545 -17.36 10.12 20.52
CA MET A 545 -17.48 9.05 21.52
C MET A 545 -18.75 8.21 21.34
N GLY A 546 -19.53 8.43 20.27
CA GLY A 546 -20.76 7.69 19.95
C GLY A 546 -21.99 8.12 20.75
N GLN A 547 -21.93 9.23 21.46
CA GLN A 547 -23.09 9.76 22.19
C GLN A 547 -23.98 10.53 21.23
N GLU A 548 -25.29 10.25 21.24
CA GLU A 548 -26.27 11.00 20.45
C GLU A 548 -26.43 12.42 21.02
N ILE A 549 -26.26 13.41 20.16
CA ILE A 549 -26.32 14.84 20.54
C ILE A 549 -27.44 15.60 19.85
N ALA A 550 -27.93 15.10 18.72
CA ALA A 550 -29.06 15.69 17.99
C ALA A 550 -29.77 14.63 17.14
N ASN A 551 -31.05 14.85 16.90
CA ASN A 551 -31.86 14.12 15.93
C ASN A 551 -32.99 15.03 15.40
N GLY A 552 -33.60 14.64 14.28
CA GLY A 552 -34.70 15.38 13.68
C GLY A 552 -35.04 14.93 12.27
N VAL A 553 -35.78 15.80 11.58
CA VAL A 553 -36.16 15.62 10.16
C VAL A 553 -35.58 16.78 9.35
N LEU A 554 -34.97 16.47 8.21
CA LEU A 554 -34.42 17.45 7.30
C LEU A 554 -35.55 18.20 6.57
N SER A 555 -35.62 19.51 6.74
CA SER A 555 -36.71 20.36 6.26
C SER A 555 -36.43 21.07 4.92
N ALA A 556 -35.21 20.91 4.39
CA ALA A 556 -34.79 21.52 3.13
C ALA A 556 -33.99 20.57 2.27
N ASN A 557 -34.00 20.77 0.95
CA ASN A 557 -33.23 19.96 0.01
C ASN A 557 -31.70 20.19 0.12
N LEU A 558 -31.31 21.34 0.64
CA LEU A 558 -29.93 21.68 1.01
C LEU A 558 -29.98 22.23 2.43
N GLN A 559 -29.37 21.53 3.37
CA GLN A 559 -29.44 21.89 4.78
C GLN A 559 -28.07 21.70 5.45
N GLU A 560 -27.74 22.69 6.27
CA GLU A 560 -26.61 22.63 7.19
C GLU A 560 -27.04 21.90 8.48
N ILE A 561 -26.23 20.98 8.96
CA ILE A 561 -26.45 20.23 10.19
C ILE A 561 -25.24 20.45 11.09
N GLU A 562 -25.49 20.76 12.36
CA GLU A 562 -24.43 20.80 13.36
C GLU A 562 -23.94 19.37 13.65
N VAL A 563 -22.71 19.08 13.24
CA VAL A 563 -21.99 17.83 13.45
C VAL A 563 -20.60 18.19 13.95
N PRO A 564 -20.24 17.91 15.19
CA PRO A 564 -18.94 18.31 15.73
C PRO A 564 -17.79 17.62 14.98
N THR A 565 -16.58 18.14 15.18
CA THR A 565 -15.34 17.50 14.67
C THR A 565 -15.31 16.03 15.04
N ALA A 566 -15.02 15.18 14.06
CA ALA A 566 -15.08 13.72 14.17
C ALA A 566 -16.45 13.17 14.62
N GLY A 567 -17.53 13.93 14.48
CA GLY A 567 -18.89 13.45 14.68
C GLY A 567 -19.43 12.74 13.45
N ILE A 568 -20.52 11.99 13.63
CA ILE A 568 -21.15 11.19 12.59
C ILE A 568 -22.63 11.54 12.51
N VAL A 569 -23.15 11.79 11.30
CA VAL A 569 -24.58 11.91 11.05
C VAL A 569 -25.08 10.72 10.22
N PHE A 570 -26.18 10.14 10.66
CA PHE A 570 -26.93 9.11 9.94
C PHE A 570 -28.15 9.78 9.31
N VAL A 571 -28.44 9.48 8.05
CA VAL A 571 -29.59 9.98 7.28
C VAL A 571 -30.30 8.77 6.65
N ASP A 572 -31.57 8.55 7.04
CA ASP A 572 -32.38 7.39 6.66
C ASP A 572 -33.68 7.80 5.95
#